data_a635519d47c4e9bf155e44da64ea0b19
#
_entry.id   a635519d47c4e9bf155e44da64ea0b19
#
_cell.length_a   1.000
_cell.length_b   1.000
_cell.length_c   1.000
_cell.angle_alpha   90.00
_cell.angle_beta   90.00
_cell.angle_gamma   90.00
#
_symmetry.space_group_name_H-M   'P 1'
#
loop_
_entity.id
_entity.type
_entity.pdbx_description
1 polymer ?
#
loop_
_entity_poly.entity_id
_entity_poly.type
_entity_poly.pdbx_seq_one_letter_code
_entity_poly.pdbx_strand_id
1 'polypeptide(L)'
;GDMLGVDFILSTHSANIAKPGGVRMGLHTDQWWMPQPVRAGENYIRPSEISRKADTNFVEPDMSLGISPPVVANCMWMLSDFSPTNGATEVVAGSHLTGAHPNQDDQSIYPINQPEAKAGSLMVFDGRLWHGTGANTGNTDRLGVLTTFCSPQFRQQENQTLGLDRDLWDSCSEKLKSRLGFKVWNAYGRIESSMDYLID
;
A
#
# COMPACT_ATOMS: atom_id res chain seq x y z
N GLY A 1 -7.91 10.99 -5.32
CA GLY A 1 -7.56 12.35 -4.85
C GLY A 1 -7.74 12.56 -3.36
N ASP A 2 -8.80 12.06 -2.78
CA ASP A 2 -9.22 12.43 -1.42
C ASP A 2 -8.24 11.98 -0.32
N MET A 3 -7.54 10.89 -0.53
CA MET A 3 -6.58 10.35 0.44
C MET A 3 -5.16 10.92 0.24
N LEU A 4 -4.65 10.91 -0.99
CA LEU A 4 -3.25 11.26 -1.29
C LEU A 4 -3.05 12.60 -1.99
N GLY A 5 -4.14 13.36 -2.23
CA GLY A 5 -4.10 14.54 -3.09
C GLY A 5 -4.17 14.18 -4.58
N VAL A 6 -3.93 15.17 -5.45
CA VAL A 6 -4.11 15.00 -6.91
C VAL A 6 -2.89 14.47 -7.64
N ASP A 7 -1.70 14.60 -7.05
CA ASP A 7 -0.42 14.28 -7.69
C ASP A 7 0.16 12.91 -7.26
N PHE A 8 -0.66 12.01 -6.74
CA PHE A 8 -0.21 10.67 -6.36
C PHE A 8 0.36 9.88 -7.54
N ILE A 9 1.29 8.98 -7.26
CA ILE A 9 1.98 8.15 -8.26
C ILE A 9 1.78 6.66 -7.97
N LEU A 10 1.91 5.84 -9.01
CA LEU A 10 1.85 4.38 -8.92
C LEU A 10 3.12 3.87 -8.23
N SER A 11 2.95 3.17 -7.11
CA SER A 11 4.06 2.56 -6.38
C SER A 11 4.36 1.15 -6.87
N THR A 12 3.34 0.30 -6.95
CA THR A 12 3.44 -1.06 -7.51
C THR A 12 2.10 -1.54 -8.07
N HIS A 13 2.16 -2.50 -8.99
CA HIS A 13 0.99 -3.11 -9.61
C HIS A 13 1.26 -4.61 -9.81
N SER A 14 0.63 -5.45 -9.00
CA SER A 14 0.96 -6.86 -8.93
C SER A 14 -0.26 -7.77 -8.87
N ALA A 15 -0.13 -8.98 -9.44
CA ALA A 15 -1.12 -10.03 -9.26
C ALA A 15 -1.10 -10.51 -7.81
N ASN A 16 -2.28 -10.70 -7.23
CA ASN A 16 -2.49 -11.27 -5.91
C ASN A 16 -3.39 -12.50 -6.05
N ILE A 17 -2.77 -13.67 -5.97
CA ILE A 17 -3.42 -14.97 -6.22
C ILE A 17 -3.39 -15.80 -4.95
N ALA A 18 -4.56 -16.10 -4.38
CA ALA A 18 -4.69 -17.05 -3.28
C ALA A 18 -5.05 -18.43 -3.86
N LYS A 19 -4.09 -19.35 -3.83
CA LYS A 19 -4.26 -20.71 -4.33
C LYS A 19 -4.96 -21.61 -3.31
N PRO A 20 -5.68 -22.65 -3.73
CA PRO A 20 -6.22 -23.69 -2.83
C PRO A 20 -5.16 -24.22 -1.87
N GLY A 21 -5.52 -24.32 -0.59
CA GLY A 21 -4.59 -24.71 0.48
C GLY A 21 -3.62 -23.60 0.91
N GLY A 22 -3.71 -22.40 0.34
CA GLY A 22 -2.91 -21.26 0.76
C GLY A 22 -3.24 -20.85 2.20
N VAL A 23 -2.19 -20.63 2.98
CA VAL A 23 -2.33 -20.22 4.38
C VAL A 23 -2.58 -18.71 4.49
N ARG A 24 -3.17 -18.32 5.61
CA ARG A 24 -3.39 -16.91 5.94
C ARG A 24 -2.07 -16.14 5.98
N MET A 25 -2.03 -14.98 5.36
CA MET A 25 -0.95 -14.01 5.54
C MET A 25 -1.17 -13.23 6.84
N GLY A 26 -0.11 -13.02 7.61
CA GLY A 26 -0.20 -12.17 8.80
C GLY A 26 -0.64 -10.74 8.46
N LEU A 27 -1.41 -10.14 9.37
CA LEU A 27 -1.81 -8.74 9.25
C LEU A 27 -0.57 -7.84 9.21
N HIS A 28 -0.60 -6.83 8.37
CA HIS A 28 0.46 -5.85 8.22
C HIS A 28 -0.13 -4.51 7.75
N THR A 29 0.72 -3.49 7.67
CA THR A 29 0.43 -2.21 7.01
C THR A 29 1.37 -2.05 5.81
N ASP A 30 0.92 -1.36 4.76
CA ASP A 30 1.77 -1.04 3.62
C ASP A 30 2.55 0.26 3.81
N GLN A 31 2.24 1.00 4.86
CA GLN A 31 2.95 2.21 5.28
C GLN A 31 3.87 1.95 6.49
N TRP A 32 4.38 0.73 6.65
CA TRP A 32 5.19 0.28 7.80
C TRP A 32 6.47 1.10 8.01
N TRP A 33 6.99 1.71 6.96
CA TRP A 33 8.24 2.48 6.96
C TRP A 33 8.05 3.95 7.37
N MET A 34 6.82 4.40 7.61
CA MET A 34 6.54 5.75 8.06
C MET A 34 6.56 5.80 9.60
N PRO A 35 7.54 6.50 10.21
CA PRO A 35 7.60 6.59 11.66
C PRO A 35 6.42 7.38 12.22
N GLN A 36 6.07 7.08 13.44
CA GLN A 36 5.07 7.85 14.17
C GLN A 36 5.57 9.29 14.43
N PRO A 37 4.68 10.29 14.42
CA PRO A 37 5.02 11.62 14.89
C PRO A 37 5.44 11.59 16.35
N VAL A 38 6.53 12.28 16.68
CA VAL A 38 7.02 12.40 18.05
C VAL A 38 6.85 13.83 18.57
N ARG A 39 6.73 13.98 19.90
CA ARG A 39 6.67 15.30 20.54
C ARG A 39 8.08 15.85 20.75
N ALA A 40 8.19 17.15 20.89
CA ALA A 40 9.46 17.78 21.22
C ALA A 40 10.05 17.22 22.51
N GLY A 41 11.29 16.75 22.47
CA GLY A 41 11.99 16.14 23.60
C GLY A 41 11.87 14.60 23.69
N GLU A 42 11.04 13.98 22.85
CA GLU A 42 10.96 12.52 22.76
C GLU A 42 12.00 11.98 21.75
N ASN A 43 12.37 10.72 21.92
CA ASN A 43 13.23 10.02 20.97
C ASN A 43 12.44 9.68 19.72
N TYR A 44 13.06 9.83 18.57
CA TYR A 44 12.49 9.43 17.28
C TYR A 44 13.26 8.24 16.68
N ILE A 45 12.54 7.41 15.95
CA ILE A 45 13.13 6.31 15.18
C ILE A 45 13.76 6.90 13.91
N ARG A 46 15.03 6.64 13.68
CA ARG A 46 15.71 7.05 12.45
C ARG A 46 15.24 6.19 11.27
N PRO A 47 15.15 6.73 10.04
CA PRO A 47 14.76 5.94 8.87
C PRO A 47 15.62 4.68 8.67
N SER A 48 16.91 4.72 9.02
CA SER A 48 17.82 3.56 8.94
C SER A 48 17.52 2.45 9.95
N GLU A 49 16.75 2.74 10.98
CA GLU A 49 16.36 1.80 12.05
C GLU A 49 15.01 1.14 11.75
N ILE A 50 14.27 1.65 10.75
CA ILE A 50 12.97 1.11 10.36
C ILE A 50 13.16 -0.19 9.59
N SER A 51 12.51 -1.26 10.05
CA SER A 51 12.52 -2.55 9.38
C SER A 51 11.15 -3.22 9.51
N ARG A 52 10.71 -3.87 8.44
CA ARG A 52 9.46 -4.66 8.47
C ARG A 52 9.50 -5.80 9.50
N LYS A 53 10.70 -6.26 9.86
CA LYS A 53 10.93 -7.35 10.82
C LYS A 53 11.27 -6.87 12.22
N ALA A 54 11.43 -5.57 12.43
CA ALA A 54 11.84 -5.06 13.73
C ALA A 54 10.62 -4.80 14.61
N ASP A 55 10.68 -5.29 15.84
CA ASP A 55 9.68 -4.99 16.89
C ASP A 55 9.59 -3.49 17.20
N THR A 56 10.62 -2.74 16.81
CA THR A 56 10.68 -1.28 16.95
C THR A 56 9.54 -0.54 16.22
N ASN A 57 8.88 -1.21 15.27
CA ASN A 57 7.72 -0.65 14.58
C ASN A 57 6.40 -0.94 15.30
N PHE A 58 6.42 -1.81 16.32
CA PHE A 58 5.25 -2.06 17.14
C PHE A 58 5.16 -1.01 18.24
N VAL A 59 4.12 -0.23 18.19
CA VAL A 59 3.75 0.72 19.24
C VAL A 59 2.37 0.32 19.71
N GLU A 60 2.21 0.10 21.02
CA GLU A 60 0.87 -0.10 21.59
C GLU A 60 -0.02 1.10 21.19
N PRO A 61 -1.27 0.83 20.77
CA PRO A 61 -2.19 1.89 20.41
C PRO A 61 -2.36 2.88 21.56
N ASP A 62 -1.78 4.06 21.40
CA ASP A 62 -1.96 5.17 22.33
C ASP A 62 -2.66 6.31 21.59
N MET A 63 -3.94 6.49 21.87
CA MET A 63 -4.77 7.53 21.27
C MET A 63 -4.28 8.95 21.58
N SER A 64 -3.34 9.12 22.52
CA SER A 64 -2.69 10.39 22.80
C SER A 64 -1.55 10.73 21.85
N LEU A 65 -1.05 9.74 21.09
CA LEU A 65 -0.01 9.93 20.07
C LEU A 65 -0.61 10.46 18.76
N GLY A 66 0.19 11.20 18.04
CA GLY A 66 -0.18 11.63 16.69
C GLY A 66 -0.21 10.45 15.72
N ILE A 67 -1.11 10.53 14.74
CA ILE A 67 -1.20 9.54 13.66
C ILE A 67 -0.46 10.10 12.45
N SER A 68 0.45 9.32 11.85
CA SER A 68 1.11 9.68 10.60
C SER A 68 0.09 9.90 9.48
N PRO A 69 0.30 10.87 8.58
CA PRO A 69 -0.61 11.09 7.47
C PRO A 69 -0.67 9.88 6.55
N PRO A 70 -1.78 9.65 5.80
CA PRO A 70 -1.84 8.64 4.76
C PRO A 70 -0.94 9.08 3.60
N VAL A 71 0.07 8.27 3.30
CA VAL A 71 0.97 8.49 2.16
C VAL A 71 0.99 7.30 1.20
N VAL A 72 0.24 6.24 1.53
CA VAL A 72 -0.01 5.06 0.71
C VAL A 72 -1.51 4.80 0.63
N ALA A 73 -1.98 4.45 -0.56
CA ALA A 73 -3.35 4.00 -0.80
C ALA A 73 -3.35 2.75 -1.69
N ASN A 74 -4.20 1.80 -1.35
CA ASN A 74 -4.31 0.53 -2.03
C ASN A 74 -5.63 0.39 -2.78
N CYS A 75 -5.57 -0.25 -3.94
CA CYS A 75 -6.71 -0.64 -4.74
C CYS A 75 -6.62 -2.13 -5.04
N MET A 76 -7.52 -2.93 -4.48
CA MET A 76 -7.64 -4.36 -4.79
C MET A 76 -8.74 -4.54 -5.84
N TRP A 77 -8.34 -4.85 -7.06
CA TRP A 77 -9.22 -5.19 -8.17
C TRP A 77 -9.56 -6.68 -8.09
N MET A 78 -10.82 -7.02 -7.94
CA MET A 78 -11.29 -8.38 -7.79
C MET A 78 -11.58 -8.99 -9.17
N LEU A 79 -10.72 -9.88 -9.64
CA LEU A 79 -10.88 -10.56 -10.94
C LEU A 79 -11.69 -11.85 -10.82
N SER A 80 -11.87 -12.37 -9.61
CA SER A 80 -12.81 -13.42 -9.26
C SER A 80 -13.66 -12.97 -8.06
N ASP A 81 -14.66 -13.73 -7.68
CA ASP A 81 -15.40 -13.48 -6.44
C ASP A 81 -14.45 -13.60 -5.23
N PHE A 82 -14.61 -12.74 -4.25
CA PHE A 82 -13.92 -12.79 -2.97
C PHE A 82 -14.87 -13.25 -1.87
N SER A 83 -14.44 -14.24 -1.10
CA SER A 83 -15.19 -14.78 0.05
C SER A 83 -14.24 -15.25 1.16
N PRO A 84 -14.73 -15.42 2.39
CA PRO A 84 -13.89 -15.90 3.50
C PRO A 84 -13.26 -17.27 3.25
N THR A 85 -13.85 -18.11 2.40
CA THR A 85 -13.37 -19.46 2.13
C THR A 85 -12.35 -19.52 1.00
N ASN A 86 -12.17 -18.46 0.20
CA ASN A 86 -11.25 -18.47 -0.94
C ASN A 86 -10.08 -17.50 -0.80
N GLY A 87 -9.81 -17.02 0.42
CA GLY A 87 -8.68 -16.12 0.65
C GLY A 87 -8.97 -14.65 0.36
N ALA A 88 -10.21 -14.20 0.59
CA ALA A 88 -10.56 -12.79 0.57
C ALA A 88 -9.64 -11.99 1.51
N THR A 89 -9.41 -10.72 1.18
CA THR A 89 -8.59 -9.84 1.99
C THR A 89 -9.18 -9.68 3.38
N GLU A 90 -8.37 -9.96 4.39
CA GLU A 90 -8.68 -9.70 5.79
C GLU A 90 -8.33 -8.25 6.13
N VAL A 91 -9.19 -7.60 6.91
CA VAL A 91 -8.97 -6.23 7.39
C VAL A 91 -9.40 -6.08 8.84
N VAL A 92 -8.74 -5.20 9.57
CA VAL A 92 -9.17 -4.74 10.89
C VAL A 92 -9.73 -3.32 10.75
N ALA A 93 -11.04 -3.20 10.82
CA ALA A 93 -11.71 -1.91 10.61
C ALA A 93 -11.26 -0.88 11.67
N GLY A 94 -10.95 0.33 11.22
CA GLY A 94 -10.50 1.42 12.12
C GLY A 94 -9.02 1.39 12.50
N SER A 95 -8.28 0.32 12.20
CA SER A 95 -6.87 0.17 12.59
C SER A 95 -5.94 1.25 12.02
N HIS A 96 -6.28 1.86 10.89
CA HIS A 96 -5.54 2.98 10.31
C HIS A 96 -5.52 4.25 11.19
N LEU A 97 -6.39 4.31 12.20
CA LEU A 97 -6.48 5.42 13.17
C LEU A 97 -5.76 5.12 14.49
N THR A 98 -5.16 3.95 14.65
CA THR A 98 -4.46 3.58 15.88
C THR A 98 -3.07 4.20 15.99
N GLY A 99 -2.46 4.58 14.88
CA GLY A 99 -1.07 5.01 14.84
C GLY A 99 -0.06 3.88 15.09
N ALA A 100 -0.50 2.62 15.15
CA ALA A 100 0.32 1.46 15.48
C ALA A 100 0.37 0.44 14.34
N HIS A 101 1.32 -0.49 14.43
CA HIS A 101 1.38 -1.70 13.61
C HIS A 101 0.71 -2.87 14.33
N PRO A 102 0.19 -3.87 13.61
CA PRO A 102 -0.40 -5.04 14.25
C PRO A 102 0.69 -5.84 14.99
N ASN A 103 0.35 -6.36 16.17
CA ASN A 103 1.23 -7.30 16.87
C ASN A 103 1.47 -8.54 16.00
N GLN A 104 2.72 -8.92 15.82
CA GLN A 104 3.08 -10.07 14.99
C GLN A 104 3.02 -11.40 15.77
N ASP A 105 3.11 -11.37 17.09
CA ASP A 105 3.14 -12.56 17.93
C ASP A 105 1.75 -13.14 18.16
N ASP A 106 0.74 -12.30 18.33
CA ASP A 106 -0.66 -12.73 18.49
C ASP A 106 -1.61 -11.81 17.74
N GLN A 107 -2.14 -12.30 16.64
CA GLN A 107 -3.13 -11.59 15.82
C GLN A 107 -4.56 -12.11 16.01
N SER A 108 -4.75 -13.14 16.88
CA SER A 108 -6.07 -13.71 17.18
C SER A 108 -6.98 -12.77 17.96
N ILE A 109 -6.38 -11.78 18.62
CA ILE A 109 -7.07 -10.77 19.44
C ILE A 109 -7.82 -9.73 18.61
N TYR A 110 -7.51 -9.60 17.30
CA TYR A 110 -8.08 -8.53 16.47
C TYR A 110 -9.42 -8.95 15.85
N PRO A 111 -10.40 -8.03 15.77
CA PRO A 111 -11.68 -8.26 15.13
C PRO A 111 -11.52 -8.22 13.60
N ILE A 112 -11.16 -9.36 13.03
CA ILE A 112 -10.91 -9.49 11.59
C ILE A 112 -12.24 -9.52 10.84
N ASN A 113 -12.33 -8.70 9.78
CA ASN A 113 -13.39 -8.72 8.80
C ASN A 113 -12.82 -9.18 7.46
N GLN A 114 -13.60 -9.96 6.72
CA GLN A 114 -13.29 -10.34 5.34
C GLN A 114 -14.42 -9.87 4.42
N PRO A 115 -14.29 -8.70 3.78
CA PRO A 115 -15.29 -8.20 2.85
C PRO A 115 -15.52 -9.18 1.69
N GLU A 116 -16.78 -9.52 1.47
CA GLU A 116 -17.21 -10.34 0.34
C GLU A 116 -17.63 -9.44 -0.82
N ALA A 117 -17.22 -9.79 -2.04
CA ALA A 117 -17.63 -9.05 -3.22
C ALA A 117 -17.48 -9.90 -4.49
N LYS A 118 -18.23 -9.52 -5.53
CA LYS A 118 -18.19 -10.17 -6.83
C LYS A 118 -17.03 -9.73 -7.68
N ALA A 119 -16.63 -10.56 -8.63
CA ALA A 119 -15.70 -10.20 -9.69
C ALA A 119 -16.11 -8.87 -10.35
N GLY A 120 -15.14 -8.01 -10.65
CA GLY A 120 -15.35 -6.66 -11.14
C GLY A 120 -15.48 -5.59 -10.04
N SER A 121 -15.52 -5.98 -8.76
CA SER A 121 -15.49 -5.04 -7.63
C SER A 121 -14.10 -4.48 -7.40
N LEU A 122 -14.06 -3.29 -6.81
CA LEU A 122 -12.85 -2.61 -6.39
C LEU A 122 -12.93 -2.27 -4.90
N MET A 123 -11.95 -2.71 -4.12
CA MET A 123 -11.78 -2.27 -2.74
C MET A 123 -10.64 -1.26 -2.67
N VAL A 124 -10.91 -0.08 -2.12
CA VAL A 124 -9.92 0.99 -1.91
C VAL A 124 -9.73 1.18 -0.42
N PHE A 125 -8.48 1.19 0.03
CA PHE A 125 -8.17 1.34 1.45
C PHE A 125 -6.85 2.06 1.70
N ASP A 126 -6.77 2.63 2.89
CA ASP A 126 -5.60 3.33 3.42
C ASP A 126 -4.44 2.36 3.64
N GLY A 127 -3.23 2.73 3.26
CA GLY A 127 -2.04 1.89 3.45
C GLY A 127 -1.69 1.62 4.92
N ARG A 128 -2.26 2.38 5.86
CA ARG A 128 -2.13 2.15 7.31
C ARG A 128 -3.13 1.13 7.85
N LEU A 129 -4.17 0.76 7.07
CA LEU A 129 -5.14 -0.26 7.48
C LEU A 129 -4.42 -1.60 7.66
N TRP A 130 -4.64 -2.25 8.79
CA TRP A 130 -4.12 -3.60 9.02
C TRP A 130 -4.90 -4.58 8.15
N HIS A 131 -4.18 -5.27 7.30
CA HIS A 131 -4.77 -6.18 6.33
C HIS A 131 -3.84 -7.35 6.01
N GLY A 132 -4.39 -8.36 5.35
CA GLY A 132 -3.66 -9.52 4.87
C GLY A 132 -4.50 -10.34 3.90
N THR A 133 -3.88 -11.31 3.23
CA THR A 133 -4.60 -12.29 2.42
C THR A 133 -5.13 -13.40 3.34
N GLY A 134 -6.41 -13.69 3.30
CA GLY A 134 -7.02 -14.79 4.05
C GLY A 134 -6.58 -16.17 3.54
N ALA A 135 -6.84 -17.21 4.33
CA ALA A 135 -6.61 -18.58 3.90
C ALA A 135 -7.59 -18.97 2.76
N ASN A 136 -7.10 -19.69 1.76
CA ASN A 136 -7.96 -20.28 0.74
C ASN A 136 -8.20 -21.76 1.08
N THR A 137 -9.35 -22.05 1.68
CA THR A 137 -9.81 -23.39 2.03
C THR A 137 -10.70 -24.00 0.93
N GLY A 138 -10.95 -23.24 -0.14
CA GLY A 138 -11.70 -23.68 -1.31
C GLY A 138 -10.87 -24.52 -2.27
N ASN A 139 -11.41 -24.74 -3.46
CA ASN A 139 -10.80 -25.59 -4.50
C ASN A 139 -10.42 -24.83 -5.78
N THR A 140 -10.57 -23.53 -5.79
CA THR A 140 -10.27 -22.65 -6.94
C THR A 140 -9.36 -21.50 -6.53
N ASP A 141 -8.59 -20.98 -7.47
CA ASP A 141 -7.79 -19.77 -7.25
C ASP A 141 -8.70 -18.55 -7.04
N ARG A 142 -8.35 -17.69 -6.08
CA ARG A 142 -8.91 -16.35 -5.98
C ARG A 142 -7.93 -15.38 -6.65
N LEU A 143 -8.42 -14.69 -7.67
CA LEU A 143 -7.64 -13.79 -8.50
C LEU A 143 -7.93 -12.32 -8.17
N GLY A 144 -6.89 -11.57 -7.90
CA GLY A 144 -6.96 -10.13 -7.73
C GLY A 144 -5.72 -9.44 -8.28
N VAL A 145 -5.83 -8.13 -8.45
CA VAL A 145 -4.69 -7.26 -8.76
C VAL A 145 -4.63 -6.19 -7.68
N LEU A 146 -3.49 -6.10 -7.02
CA LEU A 146 -3.21 -5.05 -6.05
C LEU A 146 -2.45 -3.92 -6.74
N THR A 147 -3.04 -2.74 -6.72
CA THR A 147 -2.40 -1.49 -7.17
C THR A 147 -2.16 -0.62 -5.96
N THR A 148 -0.90 -0.34 -5.67
CA THR A 148 -0.52 0.55 -4.56
C THR A 148 -0.07 1.88 -5.13
N PHE A 149 -0.61 2.95 -4.60
CA PHE A 149 -0.23 4.33 -4.90
C PHE A 149 0.48 4.96 -3.71
N CYS A 150 1.37 5.90 -3.96
CA CYS A 150 2.00 6.70 -2.92
C CYS A 150 1.97 8.19 -3.25
N SER A 151 2.21 9.01 -2.24
CA SER A 151 2.41 10.44 -2.44
C SER A 151 3.71 10.70 -3.22
N PRO A 152 3.80 11.74 -4.05
CA PRO A 152 4.86 11.90 -5.05
C PRO A 152 6.25 12.15 -4.46
N GLN A 153 6.35 12.55 -3.20
CA GLN A 153 7.62 12.74 -2.51
C GLN A 153 8.27 11.42 -2.03
N PHE A 154 7.55 10.29 -2.15
CA PHE A 154 8.09 8.99 -1.75
C PHE A 154 8.53 8.17 -2.95
N ARG A 155 9.55 7.34 -2.74
CA ARG A 155 10.03 6.43 -3.78
C ARG A 155 9.00 5.33 -4.03
N GLN A 156 8.71 5.07 -5.30
CA GLN A 156 7.90 3.94 -5.75
C GLN A 156 8.56 2.60 -5.37
N GLN A 157 7.78 1.58 -5.08
CA GLN A 157 8.30 0.22 -4.85
C GLN A 157 8.89 -0.37 -6.14
N GLU A 158 8.26 -0.10 -7.28
CA GLU A 158 8.77 -0.46 -8.60
C GLU A 158 9.37 0.77 -9.27
N ASN A 159 10.53 0.63 -9.89
CA ASN A 159 11.17 1.72 -10.62
C ASN A 159 10.57 1.82 -12.03
N GLN A 160 9.44 2.49 -12.14
CA GLN A 160 8.72 2.64 -13.40
C GLN A 160 9.52 3.44 -14.45
N THR A 161 10.34 4.38 -14.02
CA THR A 161 11.14 5.21 -14.93
C THR A 161 12.29 4.45 -15.57
N LEU A 162 12.75 3.36 -14.95
CA LEU A 162 13.77 2.48 -15.51
C LEU A 162 13.15 1.26 -16.23
N GLY A 163 12.04 0.76 -15.71
CA GLY A 163 11.41 -0.47 -16.22
C GLY A 163 10.53 -0.29 -17.44
N LEU A 164 10.15 0.95 -17.78
CA LEU A 164 9.30 1.25 -18.94
C LEU A 164 10.16 1.47 -20.18
N ASP A 165 9.94 0.69 -21.22
CA ASP A 165 10.59 0.92 -22.51
C ASP A 165 9.99 2.14 -23.24
N ARG A 166 10.72 2.64 -24.23
CA ARG A 166 10.33 3.87 -24.94
C ARG A 166 9.05 3.72 -25.73
N ASP A 167 8.83 2.59 -26.39
CA ASP A 167 7.64 2.38 -27.23
C ASP A 167 6.37 2.35 -26.37
N LEU A 168 6.47 1.69 -25.20
CA LEU A 168 5.38 1.67 -24.23
C LEU A 168 5.13 3.06 -23.65
N TRP A 169 6.19 3.80 -23.30
CA TRP A 169 6.08 5.19 -22.82
C TRP A 169 5.40 6.11 -23.85
N ASP A 170 5.78 6.01 -25.13
CA ASP A 170 5.17 6.80 -26.22
C ASP A 170 3.67 6.50 -26.37
N SER A 171 3.24 5.27 -26.09
CA SER A 171 1.84 4.85 -26.13
C SER A 171 1.00 5.30 -24.93
N CYS A 172 1.65 5.70 -23.83
CA CYS A 172 0.96 6.11 -22.61
C CYS A 172 0.30 7.48 -22.77
N SER A 173 -0.89 7.64 -22.19
CA SER A 173 -1.50 8.96 -22.02
C SER A 173 -0.70 9.83 -21.05
N GLU A 174 -0.77 11.15 -21.19
CA GLU A 174 -0.13 12.11 -20.27
C GLU A 174 -0.53 11.84 -18.79
N LYS A 175 -1.80 11.52 -18.57
CA LYS A 175 -2.29 11.15 -17.24
C LYS A 175 -1.60 9.90 -16.71
N LEU A 176 -1.37 8.87 -17.53
CA LEU A 176 -0.67 7.66 -17.12
C LEU A 176 0.81 7.94 -16.88
N LYS A 177 1.48 8.69 -17.74
CA LYS A 177 2.86 9.14 -17.54
C LYS A 177 3.03 9.87 -16.22
N SER A 178 2.11 10.79 -15.89
CA SER A 178 2.10 11.46 -14.59
C SER A 178 1.98 10.46 -13.43
N ARG A 179 1.12 9.44 -13.53
CA ARG A 179 0.97 8.41 -12.50
C ARG A 179 2.18 7.48 -12.39
N LEU A 180 2.93 7.28 -13.46
CA LEU A 180 4.16 6.50 -13.46
C LEU A 180 5.37 7.26 -12.89
N GLY A 181 5.20 8.54 -12.55
CA GLY A 181 6.24 9.34 -11.90
C GLY A 181 7.08 10.19 -12.85
N PHE A 182 6.66 10.35 -14.13
CA PHE A 182 7.36 11.19 -15.11
C PHE A 182 7.02 12.68 -14.99
N LYS A 183 6.01 13.05 -14.18
CA LYS A 183 5.71 14.45 -13.91
C LYS A 183 6.60 15.00 -12.81
N VAL A 184 7.19 16.16 -13.04
CA VAL A 184 7.90 16.91 -11.99
C VAL A 184 6.89 17.38 -10.95
N TRP A 185 7.14 17.06 -9.69
CA TRP A 185 6.36 17.55 -8.57
C TRP A 185 7.17 18.53 -7.73
N ASN A 186 6.81 19.80 -7.76
CA ASN A 186 7.61 20.90 -7.19
C ASN A 186 9.05 20.89 -7.76
N ALA A 187 10.03 20.46 -7.00
CA ALA A 187 11.43 20.33 -7.45
C ALA A 187 11.88 18.86 -7.57
N TYR A 188 10.99 17.91 -7.29
CA TYR A 188 11.31 16.48 -7.29
C TYR A 188 11.03 15.84 -8.65
N GLY A 189 11.91 14.91 -9.06
CA GLY A 189 11.83 14.24 -10.36
C GLY A 189 12.46 15.04 -11.52
N ARG A 190 13.16 16.15 -11.24
CA ARG A 190 13.86 16.92 -12.27
C ARG A 190 15.08 16.18 -12.80
N ILE A 191 15.41 16.42 -14.06
CA ILE A 191 16.68 16.05 -14.69
C ILE A 191 17.34 17.31 -15.22
N GLU A 192 18.66 17.37 -15.16
CA GLU A 192 19.45 18.53 -15.62
C GLU A 192 19.85 18.44 -17.11
N SER A 193 19.60 17.29 -17.74
CA SER A 193 19.83 17.05 -19.17
C SER A 193 18.53 17.09 -19.94
N SER A 194 18.55 16.70 -21.22
CA SER A 194 17.40 16.66 -22.11
C SER A 194 16.10 16.21 -21.43
N MET A 195 15.01 16.92 -21.68
CA MET A 195 13.74 16.86 -20.96
C MET A 195 12.65 16.08 -21.69
N ASP A 196 12.99 15.25 -22.65
CA ASP A 196 12.04 14.55 -23.52
C ASP A 196 11.05 13.64 -22.79
N TYR A 197 11.40 13.22 -21.58
CA TYR A 197 10.62 12.28 -20.77
C TYR A 197 9.75 12.94 -19.70
N LEU A 198 9.90 14.24 -19.51
CA LEU A 198 9.12 14.96 -18.50
C LEU A 198 7.89 15.62 -19.12
N ILE A 199 6.86 15.71 -18.32
CA ILE A 199 5.64 16.44 -18.62
C ILE A 199 5.40 17.47 -17.51
N ASP A 200 4.85 18.62 -17.88
CA ASP A 200 4.50 19.72 -16.98
C ASP A 200 3.21 19.45 -16.15
#